data_3238344c50b3cafee2fbb39dd6ffefd9
#
_entry.id   3238344c50b3cafee2fbb39dd6ffefd9
#
_cell.length_a   1.000
_cell.length_b   1.000
_cell.length_c   1.000
_cell.angle_alpha   90.00
_cell.angle_beta   90.00
_cell.angle_gamma   90.00
#
_symmetry.space_group_name_H-M   'P 1'
#
loop_
_entity.id
_entity.type
_entity.pdbx_description
1 polymer ?
#
loop_
_entity_poly.entity_id
_entity_poly.type
_entity_poly.pdbx_seq_one_letter_code
_entity_poly.pdbx_strand_id
1 'polypeptide(L)'
;MAVSYEAPFTQVMKTAQAVCTAACTTYNDAANKVLLLTAGADGALVKKLIATPRATVTATQLQLYLSKDNGVTMQFVGSVLMAAYTMAATTAAPSTDFGFSGSSPFRLAAGDRLYVAIGVALVGGIVFHAEYEDF
;
A
#
# COMPACT_ATOMS: atom_id res chain seq x y z
N MET A 1 21.19 12.54 4.43
CA MET A 1 21.10 12.24 2.99
C MET A 1 22.35 12.76 2.30
N ALA A 2 22.94 11.92 1.46
CA ALA A 2 24.08 12.34 0.65
C ALA A 2 23.61 13.28 -0.47
N VAL A 3 24.36 14.36 -0.69
CA VAL A 3 24.12 15.26 -1.82
C VAL A 3 24.91 14.75 -3.01
N SER A 4 24.20 14.50 -4.12
CA SER A 4 24.82 14.06 -5.37
C SER A 4 24.72 15.18 -6.41
N TYR A 5 25.76 15.36 -7.19
CA TYR A 5 25.78 16.26 -8.33
C TYR A 5 25.28 15.61 -9.61
N GLU A 6 24.96 14.32 -9.55
CA GLU A 6 24.32 13.61 -10.64
C GLU A 6 22.82 13.68 -10.51
N ALA A 7 22.09 13.50 -11.61
CA ALA A 7 20.63 13.47 -11.58
C ALA A 7 20.17 12.30 -10.68
N PRO A 8 19.30 12.55 -9.68
CA PRO A 8 18.84 11.48 -8.81
C PRO A 8 17.90 10.55 -9.56
N PHE A 9 18.18 9.27 -9.52
CA PHE A 9 17.28 8.22 -10.01
C PHE A 9 17.32 7.04 -9.08
N THR A 10 16.25 6.24 -9.12
CA THR A 10 16.14 5.07 -8.27
C THR A 10 17.14 4.00 -8.69
N GLN A 11 17.71 3.32 -7.69
CA GLN A 11 18.80 2.37 -7.92
C GLN A 11 18.46 0.95 -7.50
N VAL A 12 17.57 0.77 -6.52
CA VAL A 12 17.24 -0.54 -5.96
C VAL A 12 15.77 -0.84 -6.15
N MET A 13 15.47 -1.83 -6.97
CA MET A 13 14.11 -2.32 -7.18
C MET A 13 13.70 -3.23 -6.03
N LYS A 14 12.52 -2.98 -5.48
CA LYS A 14 11.98 -3.73 -4.34
C LYS A 14 10.51 -4.05 -4.53
N THR A 15 10.08 -5.10 -3.85
CA THR A 15 8.66 -5.45 -3.72
C THR A 15 8.28 -5.54 -2.25
N ALA A 16 7.02 -5.27 -1.95
CA ALA A 16 6.49 -5.41 -0.60
C ALA A 16 5.08 -5.97 -0.67
N GLN A 17 4.69 -6.72 0.36
CA GLN A 17 3.37 -7.32 0.46
C GLN A 17 2.86 -7.20 1.89
N ALA A 18 1.55 -7.00 2.03
CA ALA A 18 0.87 -6.98 3.31
C ALA A 18 -0.51 -7.60 3.16
N VAL A 19 -0.99 -8.28 4.18
CA VAL A 19 -2.32 -8.88 4.20
C VAL A 19 -3.14 -8.21 5.29
N CYS A 20 -4.32 -7.70 4.92
CA CYS A 20 -5.27 -7.11 5.85
C CYS A 20 -6.47 -8.02 6.03
N THR A 21 -6.85 -8.29 7.27
CA THR A 21 -8.01 -9.14 7.61
C THR A 21 -9.04 -8.41 8.47
N ALA A 22 -8.62 -7.48 9.30
CA ALA A 22 -9.50 -6.76 10.23
C ALA A 22 -10.02 -5.46 9.62
N ALA A 23 -11.25 -5.11 9.95
CA ALA A 23 -11.84 -3.84 9.52
C ALA A 23 -11.15 -2.66 10.20
N CYS A 24 -10.82 -1.64 9.41
CA CYS A 24 -10.33 -0.36 9.90
C CYS A 24 -11.41 0.71 9.67
N THR A 25 -11.99 1.20 10.74
CA THR A 25 -13.07 2.19 10.71
C THR A 25 -12.64 3.54 11.26
N THR A 26 -11.37 3.66 11.66
CA THR A 26 -10.78 4.89 12.15
C THR A 26 -9.66 5.34 11.22
N TYR A 27 -9.59 6.65 10.94
CA TYR A 27 -8.68 7.18 9.92
C TYR A 27 -7.51 7.97 10.48
N ASN A 28 -7.32 7.95 11.80
CA ASN A 28 -6.36 8.82 12.48
C ASN A 28 -5.53 8.12 13.56
N ASP A 29 -5.61 6.80 13.66
CA ASP A 29 -4.83 6.03 14.64
C ASP A 29 -4.14 4.83 13.97
N ALA A 30 -3.40 4.04 14.74
CA ALA A 30 -2.68 2.88 14.23
C ALA A 30 -3.50 1.58 14.25
N ALA A 31 -4.75 1.62 14.72
CA ALA A 31 -5.56 0.42 14.88
C ALA A 31 -5.89 -0.23 13.52
N ASN A 32 -5.64 -1.54 13.42
CA ASN A 32 -5.94 -2.38 12.26
C ASN A 32 -5.28 -1.94 10.94
N LYS A 33 -4.21 -1.16 11.03
CA LYS A 33 -3.39 -0.79 9.89
C LYS A 33 -2.15 -1.68 9.84
N VAL A 34 -1.76 -2.11 8.66
CA VAL A 34 -0.66 -3.04 8.45
C VAL A 34 0.46 -2.34 7.69
N LEU A 35 1.68 -2.47 8.18
CA LEU A 35 2.85 -1.91 7.51
C LEU A 35 3.05 -2.61 6.16
N LEU A 36 3.09 -1.81 5.09
CA LEU A 36 3.38 -2.31 3.75
C LEU A 36 4.87 -2.19 3.43
N LEU A 37 5.44 -1.00 3.56
CA LEU A 37 6.85 -0.77 3.26
C LEU A 37 7.41 0.41 4.04
N THR A 38 8.73 0.44 4.16
CA THR A 38 9.49 1.56 4.72
C THR A 38 10.46 2.06 3.66
N ALA A 39 10.44 3.35 3.40
CA ALA A 39 11.37 3.97 2.45
C ALA A 39 12.81 3.91 3.01
N GLY A 40 13.77 3.76 2.10
CA GLY A 40 15.18 3.76 2.44
C GLY A 40 15.70 5.12 2.90
N ALA A 41 17.01 5.20 3.15
CA ALA A 41 17.67 6.39 3.70
C ALA A 41 17.59 7.62 2.78
N ASP A 42 17.37 7.44 1.50
CA ASP A 42 17.29 8.51 0.50
C ASP A 42 15.91 8.62 -0.14
N GLY A 43 14.89 7.98 0.45
CA GLY A 43 13.53 7.99 -0.06
C GLY A 43 13.23 6.88 -1.03
N ALA A 44 11.99 6.83 -1.52
CA ALA A 44 11.53 5.80 -2.45
C ALA A 44 10.45 6.33 -3.38
N LEU A 45 10.27 5.62 -4.51
CA LEU A 45 9.15 5.82 -5.42
C LEU A 45 8.34 4.53 -5.49
N VAL A 46 7.05 4.60 -5.15
CA VAL A 46 6.11 3.48 -5.32
C VAL A 46 5.54 3.57 -6.72
N LYS A 47 5.83 2.60 -7.55
CA LYS A 47 5.44 2.60 -8.97
C LYS A 47 4.23 1.73 -9.26
N LYS A 48 3.85 0.85 -8.33
CA LYS A 48 2.67 0.02 -8.46
C LYS A 48 2.16 -0.35 -7.08
N LEU A 49 0.86 -0.28 -6.89
CA LEU A 49 0.19 -0.79 -5.70
C LEU A 49 -1.15 -1.37 -6.11
N ILE A 50 -1.29 -2.67 -5.94
CA ILE A 50 -2.52 -3.40 -6.23
C ILE A 50 -2.96 -4.18 -5.00
N ALA A 51 -4.25 -4.47 -4.94
CA ALA A 51 -4.83 -5.29 -3.88
C ALA A 51 -5.69 -6.38 -4.51
N THR A 52 -5.55 -7.61 -4.01
CA THR A 52 -6.26 -8.78 -4.52
C THR A 52 -6.92 -9.50 -3.35
N PRO A 53 -8.24 -9.80 -3.43
CA PRO A 53 -8.90 -10.55 -2.37
C PRO A 53 -8.48 -12.02 -2.40
N ARG A 54 -8.42 -12.64 -1.25
CA ARG A 54 -8.10 -14.07 -1.09
C ARG A 54 -9.31 -14.92 -0.75
N ALA A 55 -10.49 -14.32 -0.73
CA ALA A 55 -11.77 -14.99 -0.49
C ALA A 55 -12.88 -14.16 -1.12
N THR A 56 -14.12 -14.67 -1.12
CA THR A 56 -15.29 -13.89 -1.52
C THR A 56 -15.35 -12.62 -0.71
N VAL A 57 -15.45 -11.48 -1.37
CA VAL A 57 -15.36 -10.16 -0.75
C VAL A 57 -16.64 -9.36 -1.03
N THR A 58 -17.13 -8.66 -0.02
CA THR A 58 -18.11 -7.58 -0.21
C THR A 58 -17.39 -6.29 -0.58
N ALA A 59 -18.11 -5.31 -1.11
CA ALA A 59 -17.50 -4.02 -1.43
C ALA A 59 -16.79 -3.44 -0.19
N THR A 60 -15.53 -3.08 -0.32
CA THR A 60 -14.71 -2.58 0.78
C THR A 60 -13.82 -1.45 0.33
N GLN A 61 -13.60 -0.48 1.21
CA GLN A 61 -12.64 0.59 0.98
C GLN A 61 -11.23 0.08 1.26
N LEU A 62 -10.35 0.22 0.29
CA LEU A 62 -8.91 0.00 0.47
C LEU A 62 -8.29 1.33 0.86
N GLN A 63 -7.52 1.34 1.95
CA GLN A 63 -7.03 2.56 2.58
C GLN A 63 -5.50 2.59 2.54
N LEU A 64 -4.96 3.79 2.33
CA LEU A 64 -3.53 4.02 2.29
C LEU A 64 -3.17 5.13 3.28
N TYR A 65 -2.19 4.86 4.15
CA TYR A 65 -1.72 5.78 5.17
C TYR A 65 -0.22 6.00 5.05
N LEU A 66 0.19 7.23 5.33
CA LEU A 66 1.60 7.59 5.41
C LEU A 66 1.95 7.95 6.86
N SER A 67 3.04 7.40 7.36
CA SER A 67 3.60 7.75 8.67
C SER A 67 5.02 8.27 8.52
N LYS A 68 5.30 9.40 9.17
CA LYS A 68 6.62 10.03 9.20
C LYS A 68 7.35 9.86 10.54
N ASP A 69 6.73 9.18 11.50
CA ASP A 69 7.22 9.04 12.87
C ASP A 69 7.22 7.58 13.34
N ASN A 70 7.60 6.68 12.45
CA ASN A 70 7.73 5.24 12.71
C ASN A 70 6.41 4.56 13.12
N GLY A 71 5.29 5.02 12.56
CA GLY A 71 3.99 4.40 12.78
C GLY A 71 3.22 4.94 13.96
N VAL A 72 3.68 6.02 14.59
CA VAL A 72 2.97 6.65 15.72
C VAL A 72 1.77 7.43 15.21
N THR A 73 1.96 8.26 14.19
CA THR A 73 0.90 9.06 13.57
C THR A 73 0.60 8.55 12.17
N MET A 74 -0.68 8.33 11.88
CA MET A 74 -1.14 7.87 10.57
C MET A 74 -1.84 9.01 9.85
N GLN A 75 -1.36 9.32 8.63
CA GLN A 75 -2.01 10.29 7.75
C GLN A 75 -2.73 9.53 6.64
N PHE A 76 -4.03 9.71 6.55
CA PHE A 76 -4.85 9.09 5.51
C PHE A 76 -4.61 9.82 4.19
N VAL A 77 -3.90 9.18 3.26
CA VAL A 77 -3.44 9.83 2.03
C VAL A 77 -4.15 9.36 0.77
N GLY A 78 -4.92 8.31 0.85
CA GLY A 78 -5.68 7.85 -0.31
C GLY A 78 -6.54 6.63 -0.03
N SER A 79 -7.47 6.39 -0.93
CA SER A 79 -8.32 5.20 -0.89
C SER A 79 -8.84 4.88 -2.27
N VAL A 80 -9.17 3.62 -2.48
CA VAL A 80 -9.91 3.14 -3.65
C VAL A 80 -10.94 2.11 -3.20
N LEU A 81 -11.98 1.92 -3.97
CA LEU A 81 -13.01 0.93 -3.67
C LEU A 81 -12.66 -0.40 -4.36
N MET A 82 -12.65 -1.49 -3.57
CA MET A 82 -12.66 -2.83 -4.12
C MET A 82 -14.11 -3.29 -4.23
N ALA A 83 -14.54 -3.60 -5.46
CA ALA A 83 -15.89 -4.08 -5.70
C ALA A 83 -16.11 -5.48 -5.12
N ALA A 84 -17.35 -5.79 -4.78
CA ALA A 84 -17.73 -7.14 -4.35
C ALA A 84 -17.40 -8.17 -5.45
N TYR A 85 -16.90 -9.32 -5.04
CA TYR A 85 -16.55 -10.41 -5.95
C TYR A 85 -16.73 -11.75 -5.26
N THR A 86 -17.38 -12.69 -5.96
CA THR A 86 -17.51 -14.06 -5.49
C THR A 86 -16.32 -14.87 -5.99
N MET A 87 -15.49 -15.35 -5.08
CA MET A 87 -14.28 -16.11 -5.43
C MET A 87 -14.65 -17.49 -5.94
N ALA A 88 -14.04 -17.91 -7.04
CA ALA A 88 -14.17 -19.24 -7.60
C ALA A 88 -12.88 -19.65 -8.30
N ALA A 89 -12.53 -20.93 -8.24
CA ALA A 89 -11.31 -21.45 -8.84
C ALA A 89 -11.36 -21.48 -10.39
N THR A 90 -12.53 -21.24 -10.96
CA THR A 90 -12.75 -21.26 -12.42
C THR A 90 -12.81 -19.87 -13.04
N THR A 91 -12.66 -18.81 -12.24
CA THR A 91 -12.68 -17.42 -12.71
C THR A 91 -11.47 -16.68 -12.14
N ALA A 92 -10.97 -15.70 -12.90
CA ALA A 92 -9.87 -14.87 -12.43
C ALA A 92 -10.33 -13.89 -11.35
N ALA A 93 -9.59 -13.84 -10.24
CA ALA A 93 -9.84 -12.85 -9.21
C ALA A 93 -9.38 -11.47 -9.70
N PRO A 94 -10.16 -10.40 -9.48
CA PRO A 94 -9.79 -9.06 -9.87
C PRO A 94 -8.72 -8.51 -8.92
N SER A 95 -7.82 -7.69 -9.46
CA SER A 95 -6.92 -6.84 -8.69
C SER A 95 -7.37 -5.39 -8.78
N THR A 96 -7.42 -4.69 -7.65
CA THR A 96 -7.74 -3.26 -7.60
C THR A 96 -6.45 -2.47 -7.57
N ASP A 97 -6.27 -1.58 -8.54
CA ASP A 97 -5.07 -0.77 -8.70
C ASP A 97 -5.28 0.62 -8.07
N PHE A 98 -4.30 1.10 -7.30
CA PHE A 98 -4.33 2.45 -6.74
C PHE A 98 -4.00 3.54 -7.78
N GLY A 99 -3.50 3.15 -8.95
CA GLY A 99 -3.24 4.08 -10.05
C GLY A 99 -1.82 4.63 -10.11
N PHE A 100 -0.90 4.14 -9.28
CA PHE A 100 0.51 4.54 -9.37
C PHE A 100 1.19 3.86 -10.57
N SER A 101 2.12 4.59 -11.19
CA SER A 101 2.85 4.11 -12.36
C SER A 101 4.27 4.69 -12.37
N GLY A 102 5.08 4.27 -13.34
CA GLY A 102 6.42 4.82 -13.51
C GLY A 102 6.44 6.31 -13.84
N SER A 103 5.38 6.82 -14.49
CA SER A 103 5.24 8.26 -14.82
C SER A 103 4.49 9.05 -13.74
N SER A 104 3.79 8.38 -12.82
CA SER A 104 3.03 8.99 -11.73
C SER A 104 3.22 8.17 -10.44
N PRO A 105 4.44 8.14 -9.89
CA PRO A 105 4.72 7.35 -8.70
C PRO A 105 4.23 8.06 -7.43
N PHE A 106 4.02 7.29 -6.37
CA PHE A 106 3.83 7.82 -5.03
C PHE A 106 5.21 8.02 -4.39
N ARG A 107 5.51 9.25 -4.00
CA ARG A 107 6.85 9.61 -3.50
C ARG A 107 6.91 9.52 -1.99
N LEU A 108 7.98 8.91 -1.49
CA LEU A 108 8.27 8.79 -0.06
C LEU A 108 9.60 9.48 0.25
N ALA A 109 9.60 10.26 1.33
CA ALA A 109 10.84 10.80 1.89
C ALA A 109 11.60 9.72 2.67
N ALA A 110 12.84 10.02 3.03
CA ALA A 110 13.67 9.09 3.81
C ALA A 110 12.96 8.61 5.07
N GLY A 111 12.87 7.31 5.26
CA GLY A 111 12.29 6.70 6.45
C GLY A 111 10.77 6.73 6.54
N ASP A 112 10.06 7.28 5.56
CA ASP A 112 8.61 7.25 5.54
C ASP A 112 8.09 5.82 5.47
N ARG A 113 6.96 5.55 6.13
CA ARG A 113 6.30 4.25 6.11
C ARG A 113 4.93 4.36 5.48
N LEU A 114 4.61 3.40 4.62
CA LEU A 114 3.27 3.21 4.08
C LEU A 114 2.56 2.09 4.83
N TYR A 115 1.34 2.38 5.26
CA TYR A 115 0.43 1.42 5.87
C TYR A 115 -0.80 1.27 5.01
N VAL A 116 -1.39 0.08 5.04
CA VAL A 116 -2.62 -0.24 4.32
C VAL A 116 -3.65 -0.80 5.27
N ALA A 117 -4.92 -0.63 4.91
CA ALA A 117 -6.03 -1.16 5.69
C ALA A 117 -7.24 -1.41 4.80
N ILE A 118 -8.21 -2.13 5.32
CA ILE A 118 -9.48 -2.42 4.64
C ILE A 118 -10.64 -1.97 5.51
N GLY A 119 -11.72 -1.48 4.88
CA GLY A 119 -12.88 -0.95 5.61
C GLY A 119 -13.83 -2.01 6.15
N VAL A 120 -13.85 -3.19 5.53
CA VAL A 120 -14.70 -4.31 5.92
C VAL A 120 -13.82 -5.54 6.16
N ALA A 121 -14.02 -6.20 7.30
CA ALA A 121 -13.23 -7.39 7.66
C ALA A 121 -13.41 -8.51 6.63
N LEU A 122 -12.31 -9.19 6.33
CA LEU A 122 -12.29 -10.37 5.48
C LEU A 122 -11.33 -11.40 6.09
N VAL A 123 -11.85 -12.51 6.58
CA VAL A 123 -11.04 -13.52 7.29
C VAL A 123 -9.95 -14.11 6.38
N GLY A 124 -10.28 -14.36 5.11
CA GLY A 124 -9.29 -14.82 4.14
C GLY A 124 -8.24 -13.77 3.78
N GLY A 125 -8.51 -12.52 4.04
CA GLY A 125 -7.60 -11.40 3.84
C GLY A 125 -7.56 -10.85 2.42
N ILE A 126 -7.11 -9.60 2.34
CA ILE A 126 -6.81 -8.92 1.08
C ILE A 126 -5.30 -8.69 1.08
N VAL A 127 -4.62 -9.19 0.04
CA VAL A 127 -3.18 -8.98 -0.11
C VAL A 127 -2.93 -7.70 -0.89
N PHE A 128 -2.10 -6.82 -0.33
CA PHE A 128 -1.58 -5.64 -1.01
C PHE A 128 -0.19 -5.95 -1.52
N HIS A 129 0.06 -5.65 -2.77
CA HIS A 129 1.37 -5.84 -3.40
C HIS A 129 1.85 -4.53 -3.98
N ALA A 130 3.06 -4.12 -3.60
CA ALA A 130 3.69 -2.91 -4.09
C ALA A 130 4.98 -3.26 -4.82
N GLU A 131 5.24 -2.55 -5.90
CA GLU A 131 6.54 -2.49 -6.56
C GLU A 131 7.07 -1.08 -6.38
N TYR A 132 8.26 -0.95 -5.82
CA TYR A 132 8.83 0.35 -5.51
C TYR A 132 10.35 0.33 -5.70
N GLU A 133 10.93 1.49 -5.73
CA GLU A 133 12.37 1.65 -5.91
C GLU A 133 12.91 2.63 -4.89
N ASP A 134 13.99 2.25 -4.22
CA ASP A 134 14.75 3.15 -3.36
C ASP A 134 15.82 3.90 -4.17
N PHE A 135 16.08 5.12 -3.75
CA PHE A 135 17.20 5.89 -4.26
C PHE A 135 18.53 5.38 -3.73
#